data_62083f87f78e490152906fae3df08ed7
#
_entry.id   62083f87f78e490152906fae3df08ed7
#
_cell.length_a   1.000
_cell.length_b   1.000
_cell.length_c   1.000
_cell.angle_alpha   90.00
_cell.angle_beta   90.00
_cell.angle_gamma   90.00
#
_symmetry.space_group_name_H-M   'P 1'
#
loop_
_entity.id
_entity.type
_entity.pdbx_description
1 polymer ?
#
loop_
_entity_poly.entity_id
_entity_poly.type
_entity_poly.pdbx_seq_one_letter_code
_entity_poly.pdbx_strand_id
1 'polypeptide(L)'
;MPAYRWATLGCGVIGNELAQAMQALGGNLYSVGNRTHEKALSFAEKYGIAKVYDKPEDIFSDPDVDIVYISTPHNTHIRYLLPALAAGKHVLCEKSITLNSLELDQARRCADEHGVVLAEAMTLYHMPIYKQLADLIRSGALGPLRFIQMNFGSYKEYDMNNRFFNRSLAGGALLDIGVYALSFVRYFMSCQPDQIASQVRLAPTGVDEQAGILLQNREGEMATLSLSLHAKQPKRGMAAFDKGYIEIYDYPRADTATITYTADGHQDVLQAGSQAKALQYEIRDMEDAVAHGGQDMCQAYTKDVMDLMTAIRQQWGLTYPEEEGGAQ
;
A
#
# COMPACT_ATOMS: atom_id res chain seq x y z
N MET A 1 -16.52 16.49 8.29
CA MET A 1 -16.96 15.14 8.76
C MET A 1 -16.93 14.22 7.57
N PRO A 2 -16.57 12.94 7.71
CA PRO A 2 -16.70 11.97 6.65
C PRO A 2 -18.12 11.97 6.08
N ALA A 3 -18.22 11.90 4.74
CA ALA A 3 -19.51 11.99 4.05
C ALA A 3 -20.21 10.63 3.95
N TYR A 4 -19.45 9.54 4.12
CA TYR A 4 -19.90 8.16 3.95
C TYR A 4 -19.84 7.38 5.25
N ARG A 5 -20.62 6.28 5.33
CA ARG A 5 -20.60 5.33 6.45
C ARG A 5 -19.54 4.27 6.22
N TRP A 6 -18.46 4.36 6.98
CA TRP A 6 -17.33 3.45 6.90
C TRP A 6 -17.49 2.28 7.86
N ALA A 7 -17.22 1.08 7.39
CA ALA A 7 -17.03 -0.10 8.22
C ALA A 7 -15.55 -0.53 8.18
N THR A 8 -15.00 -1.01 9.31
CA THR A 8 -13.69 -1.64 9.31
C THR A 8 -13.80 -3.14 9.48
N LEU A 9 -13.07 -3.89 8.67
CA LEU A 9 -12.87 -5.32 8.78
C LEU A 9 -11.43 -5.58 9.22
N GLY A 10 -11.29 -5.84 10.54
CA GLY A 10 -10.01 -5.97 11.23
C GLY A 10 -9.82 -4.90 12.30
N CYS A 11 -9.31 -5.32 13.46
CA CYS A 11 -9.07 -4.50 14.66
C CYS A 11 -7.58 -4.46 15.04
N GLY A 12 -6.69 -4.58 14.04
CA GLY A 12 -5.25 -4.54 14.21
C GLY A 12 -4.72 -3.13 14.46
N VAL A 13 -3.38 -2.98 14.41
CA VAL A 13 -2.71 -1.68 14.61
C VAL A 13 -3.26 -0.64 13.65
N ILE A 14 -3.30 -0.96 12.35
CA ILE A 14 -3.73 0.00 11.32
C ILE A 14 -5.23 0.31 11.39
N GLY A 15 -6.07 -0.64 11.79
CA GLY A 15 -7.49 -0.38 12.07
C GLY A 15 -7.68 0.62 13.22
N ASN A 16 -6.83 0.56 14.26
CA ASN A 16 -6.82 1.56 15.33
C ASN A 16 -6.37 2.96 14.82
N GLU A 17 -5.38 3.02 13.94
CA GLU A 17 -4.95 4.28 13.32
C GLU A 17 -6.08 4.88 12.46
N LEU A 18 -6.80 4.05 11.69
CA LEU A 18 -7.96 4.51 10.91
C LEU A 18 -9.05 5.10 11.80
N ALA A 19 -9.44 4.40 12.88
CA ALA A 19 -10.45 4.90 13.79
C ALA A 19 -10.06 6.25 14.40
N GLN A 20 -8.79 6.43 14.78
CA GLN A 20 -8.27 7.70 15.26
C GLN A 20 -8.29 8.79 14.17
N ALA A 21 -7.94 8.45 12.93
CA ALA A 21 -7.98 9.38 11.81
C ALA A 21 -9.41 9.84 11.51
N MET A 22 -10.39 8.92 11.57
CA MET A 22 -11.81 9.24 11.42
C MET A 22 -12.28 10.22 12.51
N GLN A 23 -11.94 9.96 13.79
CA GLN A 23 -12.29 10.87 14.89
C GLN A 23 -11.62 12.25 14.74
N ALA A 24 -10.37 12.29 14.27
CA ALA A 24 -9.67 13.56 14.00
C ALA A 24 -10.30 14.36 12.84
N LEU A 25 -11.04 13.70 11.93
CA LEU A 25 -11.87 14.32 10.90
C LEU A 25 -13.26 14.74 11.39
N GLY A 26 -13.56 14.53 12.69
CA GLY A 26 -14.84 14.85 13.30
C GLY A 26 -15.95 13.83 13.00
N GLY A 27 -15.60 12.62 12.53
CA GLY A 27 -16.49 11.51 12.30
C GLY A 27 -16.19 10.31 13.19
N ASN A 28 -16.81 9.18 12.88
CA ASN A 28 -16.52 7.89 13.50
C ASN A 28 -16.78 6.76 12.51
N LEU A 29 -16.19 5.59 12.74
CA LEU A 29 -16.58 4.37 12.05
C LEU A 29 -18.05 4.03 12.41
N TYR A 30 -18.81 3.65 11.40
CA TYR A 30 -20.21 3.22 11.58
C TYR A 30 -20.27 1.84 12.22
N SER A 31 -19.40 0.92 11.76
CA SER A 31 -19.43 -0.46 12.21
C SER A 31 -18.05 -1.14 12.13
N VAL A 32 -17.96 -2.29 12.81
CA VAL A 32 -16.73 -3.10 12.85
C VAL A 32 -17.05 -4.59 12.79
N GLY A 33 -16.23 -5.32 12.04
CA GLY A 33 -16.19 -6.77 12.01
C GLY A 33 -14.77 -7.28 12.22
N ASN A 34 -14.61 -8.39 12.93
CA ASN A 34 -13.32 -9.04 13.13
C ASN A 34 -13.51 -10.54 13.35
N ARG A 35 -12.59 -11.38 12.87
CA ARG A 35 -12.63 -12.83 13.06
C ARG A 35 -12.79 -13.25 14.53
N THR A 36 -12.16 -12.52 15.44
CA THR A 36 -12.34 -12.69 16.89
C THR A 36 -13.33 -11.65 17.37
N HIS A 37 -14.58 -12.06 17.64
CA HIS A 37 -15.67 -11.15 17.97
C HIS A 37 -15.38 -10.29 19.20
N GLU A 38 -14.76 -10.83 20.25
CA GLU A 38 -14.40 -10.10 21.48
C GLU A 38 -13.45 -8.93 21.19
N LYS A 39 -12.56 -9.08 20.19
CA LYS A 39 -11.70 -7.97 19.75
C LYS A 39 -12.51 -6.86 19.07
N ALA A 40 -13.55 -7.23 18.31
CA ALA A 40 -14.43 -6.24 17.70
C ALA A 40 -15.25 -5.49 18.75
N LEU A 41 -15.75 -6.17 19.78
CA LEU A 41 -16.46 -5.56 20.90
C LEU A 41 -15.57 -4.56 21.66
N SER A 42 -14.34 -4.97 22.03
CA SER A 42 -13.38 -4.09 22.71
C SER A 42 -12.97 -2.89 21.85
N PHE A 43 -12.84 -3.09 20.54
CA PHE A 43 -12.55 -2.02 19.59
C PHE A 43 -13.72 -1.04 19.48
N ALA A 44 -14.96 -1.54 19.41
CA ALA A 44 -16.15 -0.74 19.34
C ALA A 44 -16.35 0.10 20.62
N GLU A 45 -16.15 -0.49 21.80
CA GLU A 45 -16.19 0.23 23.09
C GLU A 45 -15.15 1.37 23.11
N LYS A 46 -13.91 1.07 22.70
CA LYS A 46 -12.80 2.04 22.69
C LYS A 46 -13.09 3.27 21.83
N TYR A 47 -13.71 3.09 20.67
CA TYR A 47 -13.94 4.16 19.69
C TYR A 47 -15.39 4.65 19.60
N GLY A 48 -16.30 4.12 20.45
CA GLY A 48 -17.70 4.51 20.44
C GLY A 48 -18.44 4.08 19.16
N ILE A 49 -18.11 2.90 18.62
CA ILE A 49 -18.77 2.35 17.42
C ILE A 49 -20.03 1.63 17.84
N ALA A 50 -21.16 2.01 17.24
CA ALA A 50 -22.46 1.49 17.67
C ALA A 50 -22.78 0.07 17.19
N LYS A 51 -22.19 -0.35 16.05
CA LYS A 51 -22.55 -1.63 15.40
C LYS A 51 -21.33 -2.56 15.31
N VAL A 52 -21.50 -3.77 15.85
CA VAL A 52 -20.53 -4.87 15.79
C VAL A 52 -21.22 -6.07 15.16
N TYR A 53 -20.56 -6.75 14.24
CA TYR A 53 -21.09 -7.94 13.58
C TYR A 53 -20.56 -9.21 14.24
N ASP A 54 -21.41 -10.21 14.38
CA ASP A 54 -21.05 -11.54 14.89
C ASP A 54 -20.14 -12.28 13.90
N LYS A 55 -20.46 -12.15 12.61
CA LYS A 55 -19.60 -12.62 11.51
C LYS A 55 -19.09 -11.40 10.73
N PRO A 56 -17.78 -11.31 10.46
CA PRO A 56 -17.22 -10.17 9.76
C PRO A 56 -17.82 -9.96 8.36
N GLU A 57 -18.28 -11.03 7.70
CA GLU A 57 -18.90 -11.00 6.39
C GLU A 57 -20.28 -10.33 6.37
N ASP A 58 -20.97 -10.22 7.52
CA ASP A 58 -22.28 -9.57 7.62
C ASP A 58 -22.21 -8.07 7.31
N ILE A 59 -21.02 -7.46 7.37
CA ILE A 59 -20.74 -6.10 6.89
C ILE A 59 -21.23 -5.89 5.46
N PHE A 60 -21.05 -6.89 4.60
CA PHE A 60 -21.31 -6.74 3.16
C PHE A 60 -22.80 -6.65 2.84
N SER A 61 -23.64 -7.29 3.66
CA SER A 61 -25.11 -7.26 3.51
C SER A 61 -25.78 -6.05 4.19
N ASP A 62 -25.03 -5.24 4.92
CA ASP A 62 -25.59 -4.06 5.58
C ASP A 62 -25.80 -2.91 4.58
N PRO A 63 -27.07 -2.48 4.33
CA PRO A 63 -27.36 -1.40 3.39
C PRO A 63 -26.86 -0.03 3.86
N ASP A 64 -26.57 0.12 5.14
CA ASP A 64 -26.08 1.36 5.73
C ASP A 64 -24.55 1.52 5.64
N VAL A 65 -23.81 0.54 5.13
CA VAL A 65 -22.37 0.61 4.89
C VAL A 65 -22.12 1.04 3.45
N ASP A 66 -21.38 2.13 3.26
CA ASP A 66 -20.97 2.63 1.94
C ASP A 66 -19.56 2.14 1.57
N ILE A 67 -18.61 2.27 2.51
CA ILE A 67 -17.19 1.98 2.29
C ILE A 67 -16.71 0.97 3.33
N VAL A 68 -16.03 -0.08 2.87
CA VAL A 68 -15.40 -1.09 3.72
C VAL A 68 -13.87 -0.89 3.69
N TYR A 69 -13.28 -0.70 4.86
CA TYR A 69 -11.84 -0.74 5.04
C TYR A 69 -11.40 -2.14 5.45
N ILE A 70 -10.60 -2.79 4.61
CA ILE A 70 -10.09 -4.15 4.87
C ILE A 70 -8.67 -4.06 5.40
N SER A 71 -8.45 -4.48 6.65
CA SER A 71 -7.16 -4.48 7.35
C SER A 71 -6.82 -5.83 7.99
N THR A 72 -7.19 -6.88 7.31
CA THR A 72 -6.89 -8.27 7.68
C THR A 72 -5.48 -8.68 7.19
N PRO A 73 -4.95 -9.88 7.50
CA PRO A 73 -3.70 -10.34 6.90
C PRO A 73 -3.77 -10.46 5.36
N HIS A 74 -2.65 -10.19 4.66
CA HIS A 74 -2.56 -10.14 3.19
C HIS A 74 -3.22 -11.33 2.48
N ASN A 75 -2.99 -12.54 2.99
CA ASN A 75 -3.51 -13.79 2.42
C ASN A 75 -5.03 -13.96 2.56
N THR A 76 -5.70 -13.05 3.23
CA THR A 76 -7.16 -13.09 3.40
C THR A 76 -7.87 -12.00 2.63
N HIS A 77 -7.14 -11.06 2.03
CA HIS A 77 -7.75 -9.89 1.38
C HIS A 77 -8.71 -10.29 0.28
N ILE A 78 -8.29 -11.13 -0.67
CA ILE A 78 -9.13 -11.54 -1.81
C ILE A 78 -10.45 -12.19 -1.38
N ARG A 79 -10.42 -12.96 -0.28
CA ARG A 79 -11.61 -13.60 0.29
C ARG A 79 -12.67 -12.60 0.72
N TYR A 80 -12.27 -11.41 1.16
CA TYR A 80 -13.16 -10.35 1.60
C TYR A 80 -13.42 -9.31 0.50
N LEU A 81 -12.45 -9.07 -0.38
CA LEU A 81 -12.59 -8.14 -1.51
C LEU A 81 -13.75 -8.53 -2.42
N LEU A 82 -13.77 -9.76 -2.94
CA LEU A 82 -14.77 -10.19 -3.90
C LEU A 82 -16.22 -10.10 -3.35
N PRO A 83 -16.55 -10.62 -2.15
CA PRO A 83 -17.90 -10.48 -1.63
C PRO A 83 -18.30 -9.02 -1.32
N ALA A 84 -17.37 -8.19 -0.84
CA ALA A 84 -17.65 -6.78 -0.57
C ALA A 84 -18.00 -6.03 -1.85
N LEU A 85 -17.18 -6.19 -2.90
CA LEU A 85 -17.38 -5.56 -4.20
C LEU A 85 -18.67 -6.04 -4.87
N ALA A 86 -18.92 -7.37 -4.86
CA ALA A 86 -20.14 -7.96 -5.40
C ALA A 86 -21.42 -7.50 -4.66
N ALA A 87 -21.30 -7.12 -3.40
CA ALA A 87 -22.38 -6.52 -2.61
C ALA A 87 -22.55 -5.00 -2.84
N GLY A 88 -21.83 -4.43 -3.81
CA GLY A 88 -21.91 -3.02 -4.14
C GLY A 88 -21.22 -2.08 -3.12
N LYS A 89 -20.27 -2.58 -2.35
CA LYS A 89 -19.49 -1.77 -1.41
C LYS A 89 -18.25 -1.20 -2.08
N HIS A 90 -17.97 0.10 -1.85
CA HIS A 90 -16.65 0.65 -2.13
C HIS A 90 -15.63 0.08 -1.15
N VAL A 91 -14.41 -0.18 -1.59
CA VAL A 91 -13.41 -0.84 -0.74
C VAL A 91 -12.07 -0.10 -0.77
N LEU A 92 -11.58 0.26 0.41
CA LEU A 92 -10.19 0.63 0.66
C LEU A 92 -9.51 -0.56 1.36
N CYS A 93 -8.57 -1.21 0.68
CA CYS A 93 -7.91 -2.40 1.21
C CYS A 93 -6.45 -2.11 1.56
N GLU A 94 -6.00 -2.56 2.72
CA GLU A 94 -4.60 -2.45 3.14
C GLU A 94 -3.63 -3.07 2.13
N LYS A 95 -2.44 -2.51 2.14
CA LYS A 95 -1.31 -2.98 1.34
C LYS A 95 -0.74 -4.30 1.96
N SER A 96 -0.25 -5.21 1.20
CA SER A 96 -0.41 -5.38 -0.24
C SER A 96 -1.82 -5.84 -0.52
N ILE A 97 -2.47 -5.21 -1.46
CA ILE A 97 -3.91 -5.38 -1.69
C ILE A 97 -4.32 -6.83 -1.98
N THR A 98 -3.45 -7.57 -2.69
CA THR A 98 -3.62 -9.01 -2.99
C THR A 98 -2.27 -9.73 -2.92
N LEU A 99 -2.27 -11.06 -3.05
CA LEU A 99 -1.03 -11.84 -3.12
C LEU A 99 -0.36 -11.75 -4.50
N ASN A 100 -1.14 -11.60 -5.56
CA ASN A 100 -0.65 -11.61 -6.93
C ASN A 100 -1.55 -10.81 -7.87
N SER A 101 -1.05 -10.63 -9.11
CA SER A 101 -1.75 -9.89 -10.18
C SER A 101 -3.09 -10.51 -10.56
N LEU A 102 -3.21 -11.85 -10.53
CA LEU A 102 -4.45 -12.54 -10.92
C LEU A 102 -5.58 -12.21 -9.95
N GLU A 103 -5.30 -12.25 -8.64
CA GLU A 103 -6.26 -11.86 -7.61
C GLU A 103 -6.68 -10.39 -7.75
N LEU A 104 -5.71 -9.50 -8.02
CA LEU A 104 -6.00 -8.08 -8.23
C LEU A 104 -6.88 -7.86 -9.48
N ASP A 105 -6.58 -8.56 -10.58
CA ASP A 105 -7.39 -8.46 -11.80
C ASP A 105 -8.82 -9.00 -11.60
N GLN A 106 -9.00 -10.02 -10.77
CA GLN A 106 -10.32 -10.50 -10.37
C GLN A 106 -11.09 -9.46 -9.55
N ALA A 107 -10.42 -8.87 -8.56
CA ALA A 107 -11.04 -7.84 -7.71
C ALA A 107 -11.39 -6.58 -8.52
N ARG A 108 -10.52 -6.13 -9.43
CA ARG A 108 -10.79 -4.97 -10.31
C ARG A 108 -11.97 -5.22 -11.23
N ARG A 109 -12.02 -6.37 -11.90
CA ARG A 109 -13.19 -6.72 -12.72
C ARG A 109 -14.48 -6.73 -11.92
N CYS A 110 -14.46 -7.30 -10.72
CA CYS A 110 -15.63 -7.31 -9.85
C CYS A 110 -16.05 -5.88 -9.46
N ALA A 111 -15.11 -4.99 -9.17
CA ALA A 111 -15.39 -3.58 -8.88
C ALA A 111 -16.02 -2.85 -10.07
N ASP A 112 -15.45 -3.06 -11.28
CA ASP A 112 -15.96 -2.47 -12.53
C ASP A 112 -17.38 -2.97 -12.86
N GLU A 113 -17.64 -4.26 -12.72
CA GLU A 113 -18.94 -4.89 -12.97
C GLU A 113 -20.06 -4.36 -12.03
N HIS A 114 -19.69 -3.97 -10.82
CA HIS A 114 -20.65 -3.45 -9.82
C HIS A 114 -20.63 -1.92 -9.68
N GLY A 115 -19.79 -1.23 -10.45
CA GLY A 115 -19.70 0.23 -10.45
C GLY A 115 -19.22 0.82 -9.13
N VAL A 116 -18.32 0.12 -8.42
CA VAL A 116 -17.78 0.54 -7.13
C VAL A 116 -16.28 0.85 -7.20
N VAL A 117 -15.81 1.66 -6.26
CA VAL A 117 -14.39 2.01 -6.15
C VAL A 117 -13.66 0.93 -5.37
N LEU A 118 -12.57 0.40 -5.95
CA LEU A 118 -11.58 -0.41 -5.27
C LEU A 118 -10.26 0.35 -5.23
N ALA A 119 -9.67 0.50 -4.05
CA ALA A 119 -8.38 1.17 -3.88
C ALA A 119 -7.49 0.44 -2.89
N GLU A 120 -6.16 0.53 -3.09
CA GLU A 120 -5.16 0.11 -2.12
C GLU A 120 -4.85 1.25 -1.16
N ALA A 121 -4.81 0.95 0.15
CA ALA A 121 -4.40 1.88 1.19
C ALA A 121 -2.86 2.04 1.19
N MET A 122 -2.36 2.70 0.14
CA MET A 122 -0.96 3.03 -0.03
C MET A 122 -0.73 4.49 0.33
N THR A 123 -0.44 4.77 1.60
CA THR A 123 -0.29 6.13 2.16
C THR A 123 0.56 7.06 1.31
N LEU A 124 1.63 6.53 0.69
CA LEU A 124 2.53 7.29 -0.16
C LEU A 124 1.78 8.09 -1.24
N TYR A 125 0.79 7.50 -1.90
CA TYR A 125 0.05 8.12 -2.99
C TYR A 125 -0.82 9.31 -2.55
N HIS A 126 -1.16 9.36 -1.26
CA HIS A 126 -2.08 10.34 -0.69
C HIS A 126 -1.37 11.51 0.01
N MET A 127 -0.06 11.36 0.30
CA MET A 127 0.70 12.41 0.97
C MET A 127 0.86 13.65 0.11
N PRO A 128 0.55 14.86 0.63
CA PRO A 128 0.63 16.12 -0.15
C PRO A 128 2.00 16.40 -0.75
N ILE A 129 3.08 15.95 -0.10
CA ILE A 129 4.44 16.14 -0.60
C ILE A 129 4.65 15.52 -1.98
N TYR A 130 4.10 14.34 -2.24
CA TYR A 130 4.24 13.66 -3.54
C TYR A 130 3.49 14.38 -4.65
N LYS A 131 2.32 14.97 -4.34
CA LYS A 131 1.57 15.79 -5.31
C LYS A 131 2.40 17.02 -5.74
N GLN A 132 3.07 17.70 -4.80
CA GLN A 132 3.96 18.82 -5.10
C GLN A 132 5.23 18.40 -5.86
N LEU A 133 5.82 17.25 -5.50
CA LEU A 133 6.97 16.71 -6.25
C LEU A 133 6.60 16.32 -7.68
N ALA A 134 5.41 15.78 -7.90
CA ALA A 134 4.91 15.50 -9.25
C ALA A 134 4.76 16.80 -10.08
N ASP A 135 4.31 17.89 -9.46
CA ASP A 135 4.23 19.20 -10.12
C ASP A 135 5.63 19.73 -10.50
N LEU A 136 6.60 19.62 -9.58
CA LEU A 136 7.99 20.00 -9.84
C LEU A 136 8.59 19.19 -11.00
N ILE A 137 8.39 17.87 -11.03
CA ILE A 137 8.89 17.00 -12.10
C ILE A 137 8.22 17.37 -13.43
N ARG A 138 6.90 17.55 -13.46
CA ARG A 138 6.16 17.95 -14.66
C ARG A 138 6.58 19.32 -15.22
N SER A 139 7.05 20.22 -14.38
CA SER A 139 7.59 21.50 -14.83
C SER A 139 8.87 21.38 -15.67
N GLY A 140 9.53 20.21 -15.64
CA GLY A 140 10.81 19.98 -16.32
C GLY A 140 12.02 20.64 -15.64
N ALA A 141 11.85 21.20 -14.44
CA ALA A 141 12.92 21.90 -13.72
C ALA A 141 14.13 20.98 -13.44
N LEU A 142 13.88 19.70 -13.15
CA LEU A 142 14.91 18.71 -12.87
C LEU A 142 15.41 17.96 -14.12
N GLY A 143 14.71 18.09 -15.26
CA GLY A 143 15.00 17.32 -16.47
C GLY A 143 14.53 15.85 -16.36
N PRO A 144 14.95 14.98 -17.30
CA PRO A 144 14.57 13.57 -17.31
C PRO A 144 15.10 12.82 -16.07
N LEU A 145 14.28 11.86 -15.59
CA LEU A 145 14.67 10.90 -14.56
C LEU A 145 15.73 9.94 -15.15
N ARG A 146 16.73 9.58 -14.34
CA ARG A 146 17.79 8.65 -14.72
C ARG A 146 17.85 7.44 -13.81
N PHE A 147 17.80 7.67 -12.50
CA PHE A 147 18.05 6.61 -11.54
C PHE A 147 17.27 6.81 -10.25
N ILE A 148 16.76 5.70 -9.68
CA ILE A 148 16.12 5.68 -8.36
C ILE A 148 16.88 4.71 -7.46
N GLN A 149 17.10 5.09 -6.20
CA GLN A 149 17.68 4.25 -5.18
C GLN A 149 16.78 4.18 -3.96
N MET A 150 16.41 2.94 -3.56
CA MET A 150 15.50 2.69 -2.46
C MET A 150 16.11 1.79 -1.39
N ASN A 151 15.90 2.15 -0.14
CA ASN A 151 16.25 1.34 1.01
C ASN A 151 15.05 1.16 1.93
N PHE A 152 14.76 -0.07 2.36
CA PHE A 152 13.85 -0.33 3.45
C PHE A 152 14.34 -1.54 4.26
N GLY A 153 14.93 -1.29 5.42
CA GLY A 153 15.25 -2.32 6.40
C GLY A 153 14.41 -2.15 7.66
N SER A 154 13.56 -3.12 7.95
CA SER A 154 12.69 -3.16 9.13
C SER A 154 13.05 -4.36 9.98
N TYR A 155 14.05 -4.20 10.85
CA TYR A 155 14.47 -5.29 11.73
C TYR A 155 13.29 -5.88 12.50
N LYS A 156 13.10 -7.20 12.38
CA LYS A 156 12.12 -7.99 13.08
C LYS A 156 12.81 -9.06 13.93
N GLU A 157 12.22 -9.39 15.08
CA GLU A 157 12.64 -10.53 15.83
C GLU A 157 12.57 -11.79 14.95
N TYR A 158 13.66 -12.57 14.92
CA TYR A 158 13.81 -13.73 14.04
C TYR A 158 13.07 -14.95 14.62
N ASP A 159 11.75 -14.86 14.61
CA ASP A 159 10.84 -15.93 15.02
C ASP A 159 9.98 -16.37 13.81
N MET A 160 10.10 -17.64 13.45
CA MET A 160 9.39 -18.23 12.32
C MET A 160 7.87 -18.30 12.51
N ASN A 161 7.38 -18.17 13.74
CA ASN A 161 5.95 -18.04 14.04
C ASN A 161 5.43 -16.61 13.89
N ASN A 162 6.32 -15.63 13.85
CA ASN A 162 5.96 -14.24 13.63
C ASN A 162 5.40 -14.09 12.22
N ARG A 163 4.35 -13.27 12.06
CA ARG A 163 3.71 -13.03 10.77
C ARG A 163 4.67 -12.61 9.65
N PHE A 164 5.79 -11.98 10.01
CA PHE A 164 6.78 -11.51 9.02
C PHE A 164 7.59 -12.65 8.37
N PHE A 165 7.76 -13.77 9.09
CA PHE A 165 8.51 -14.92 8.62
C PHE A 165 7.62 -16.16 8.40
N ASN A 166 6.31 -16.06 8.63
CA ASN A 166 5.38 -17.16 8.50
C ASN A 166 4.77 -17.21 7.09
N ARG A 167 5.08 -18.29 6.34
CA ARG A 167 4.56 -18.49 4.97
C ARG A 167 3.04 -18.61 4.93
N SER A 168 2.42 -19.23 5.95
CA SER A 168 0.96 -19.40 6.04
C SER A 168 0.22 -18.08 6.34
N LEU A 169 0.93 -16.99 6.61
CA LEU A 169 0.39 -15.67 6.84
C LEU A 169 0.85 -14.67 5.76
N ALA A 170 1.34 -15.19 4.63
CA ALA A 170 1.95 -14.40 3.57
C ALA A 170 3.04 -13.44 4.07
N GLY A 171 3.95 -13.95 4.92
CA GLY A 171 5.12 -13.21 5.36
C GLY A 171 6.11 -12.96 4.22
N GLY A 172 7.11 -12.15 4.49
CA GLY A 172 8.16 -11.81 3.54
C GLY A 172 8.37 -10.31 3.42
N ALA A 173 9.59 -9.93 3.05
CA ALA A 173 9.98 -8.53 2.93
C ALA A 173 9.31 -7.85 1.74
N LEU A 174 9.11 -8.56 0.63
CA LEU A 174 8.55 -7.98 -0.59
C LEU A 174 7.12 -7.48 -0.38
N LEU A 175 6.24 -8.32 0.17
CA LEU A 175 4.84 -7.94 0.44
C LEU A 175 4.72 -6.93 1.59
N ASP A 176 5.56 -7.03 2.65
CA ASP A 176 5.42 -6.14 3.81
C ASP A 176 6.03 -4.75 3.59
N ILE A 177 7.26 -4.69 3.05
CA ILE A 177 8.02 -3.45 2.91
C ILE A 177 8.42 -3.13 1.46
N GLY A 178 8.56 -4.14 0.61
CA GLY A 178 8.92 -3.98 -0.79
C GLY A 178 7.83 -3.27 -1.59
N VAL A 179 6.57 -3.51 -1.26
CA VAL A 179 5.43 -2.82 -1.88
C VAL A 179 5.57 -1.28 -1.79
N TYR A 180 6.03 -0.74 -0.66
CA TYR A 180 6.28 0.70 -0.54
C TYR A 180 7.44 1.18 -1.43
N ALA A 181 8.54 0.40 -1.47
CA ALA A 181 9.69 0.75 -2.29
C ALA A 181 9.36 0.72 -3.79
N LEU A 182 8.62 -0.29 -4.23
CA LEU A 182 8.14 -0.42 -5.62
C LEU A 182 7.11 0.68 -5.95
N SER A 183 6.24 1.04 -5.02
CA SER A 183 5.28 2.15 -5.19
C SER A 183 5.99 3.48 -5.36
N PHE A 184 7.06 3.74 -4.61
CA PHE A 184 7.89 4.91 -4.81
C PHE A 184 8.56 4.90 -6.20
N VAL A 185 9.17 3.78 -6.59
CA VAL A 185 9.78 3.65 -7.93
C VAL A 185 8.75 3.93 -9.02
N ARG A 186 7.58 3.30 -8.95
CA ARG A 186 6.54 3.46 -9.96
C ARG A 186 5.96 4.87 -10.00
N TYR A 187 5.91 5.56 -8.85
CA TYR A 187 5.41 6.93 -8.77
C TYR A 187 6.30 7.92 -9.53
N PHE A 188 7.63 7.72 -9.51
CA PHE A 188 8.59 8.61 -10.16
C PHE A 188 8.94 8.19 -11.59
N MET A 189 8.89 6.91 -11.94
CA MET A 189 9.16 6.45 -13.30
C MET A 189 8.05 6.84 -14.28
N SER A 190 8.45 7.20 -15.48
CA SER A 190 7.54 7.61 -16.57
C SER A 190 6.64 6.47 -17.05
N CYS A 191 7.10 5.23 -16.98
CA CYS A 191 6.33 4.04 -17.30
C CYS A 191 6.76 2.84 -16.43
N GLN A 192 5.97 1.77 -16.47
CA GLN A 192 6.22 0.53 -15.73
C GLN A 192 7.58 -0.06 -16.12
N PRO A 193 8.39 -0.52 -15.15
CA PRO A 193 9.56 -1.34 -15.42
C PRO A 193 9.20 -2.65 -16.13
N ASP A 194 9.98 -3.01 -17.15
CA ASP A 194 9.82 -4.24 -17.94
C ASP A 194 11.02 -5.19 -17.87
N GLN A 195 12.14 -4.72 -17.28
CA GLN A 195 13.32 -5.53 -17.02
C GLN A 195 13.56 -5.63 -15.52
N ILE A 196 13.70 -6.86 -15.03
CA ILE A 196 13.86 -7.17 -13.61
C ILE A 196 15.05 -8.12 -13.44
N ALA A 197 16.02 -7.72 -12.62
CA ALA A 197 17.05 -8.62 -12.11
C ALA A 197 17.00 -8.58 -10.58
N SER A 198 16.96 -9.74 -9.93
CA SER A 198 16.82 -9.78 -8.49
C SER A 198 17.57 -10.95 -7.85
N GLN A 199 18.00 -10.76 -6.60
CA GLN A 199 18.52 -11.81 -5.72
C GLN A 199 17.75 -11.78 -4.41
N VAL A 200 17.52 -12.98 -3.85
CA VAL A 200 16.77 -13.15 -2.61
C VAL A 200 17.54 -14.06 -1.65
N ARG A 201 17.40 -13.77 -0.36
CA ARG A 201 17.67 -14.71 0.72
C ARG A 201 16.34 -15.11 1.34
N LEU A 202 16.09 -16.39 1.36
CA LEU A 202 14.89 -16.96 1.98
C LEU A 202 15.15 -17.31 3.44
N ALA A 203 14.15 -17.05 4.29
CA ALA A 203 14.07 -17.57 5.65
C ALA A 203 13.84 -19.10 5.63
N PRO A 204 14.06 -19.83 6.76
CA PRO A 204 13.79 -21.27 6.86
C PRO A 204 12.35 -21.67 6.48
N THR A 205 11.39 -20.77 6.59
CA THR A 205 9.98 -20.97 6.21
C THR A 205 9.73 -20.82 4.71
N GLY A 206 10.73 -20.39 3.94
CA GLY A 206 10.64 -20.19 2.50
C GLY A 206 10.15 -18.81 2.07
N VAL A 207 9.88 -17.88 3.00
CA VAL A 207 9.58 -16.48 2.64
C VAL A 207 10.86 -15.67 2.45
N ASP A 208 10.79 -14.59 1.68
CA ASP A 208 11.90 -13.67 1.46
C ASP A 208 12.18 -12.83 2.72
N GLU A 209 13.39 -12.94 3.26
CA GLU A 209 13.85 -12.13 4.40
C GLU A 209 14.72 -10.95 3.98
N GLN A 210 15.39 -11.06 2.84
CA GLN A 210 16.23 -10.01 2.23
C GLN A 210 16.16 -10.12 0.72
N ALA A 211 16.14 -8.96 0.06
CA ALA A 211 16.22 -8.91 -1.40
C ALA A 211 17.00 -7.69 -1.89
N GLY A 212 17.75 -7.88 -2.99
CA GLY A 212 18.28 -6.84 -3.85
C GLY A 212 17.61 -6.92 -5.21
N ILE A 213 17.07 -5.80 -5.69
CA ILE A 213 16.29 -5.75 -6.93
C ILE A 213 16.84 -4.61 -7.79
N LEU A 214 17.04 -4.89 -9.09
CA LEU A 214 17.37 -3.92 -10.12
C LEU A 214 16.24 -3.92 -11.14
N LEU A 215 15.74 -2.75 -11.47
CA LEU A 215 14.65 -2.53 -12.42
C LEU A 215 15.12 -1.58 -13.52
N GLN A 216 14.59 -1.76 -14.74
CA GLN A 216 14.72 -0.81 -15.84
C GLN A 216 13.41 -0.78 -16.62
N ASN A 217 13.04 0.39 -17.15
CA ASN A 217 11.94 0.54 -18.08
C ASN A 217 12.42 0.82 -19.51
N ARG A 218 11.51 0.81 -20.47
CA ARG A 218 11.80 1.03 -21.89
C ARG A 218 12.39 2.41 -22.22
N GLU A 219 12.22 3.40 -21.34
CA GLU A 219 12.79 4.75 -21.47
C GLU A 219 14.23 4.82 -20.91
N GLY A 220 14.76 3.70 -20.42
CA GLY A 220 16.11 3.59 -19.86
C GLY A 220 16.25 4.11 -18.43
N GLU A 221 15.14 4.46 -17.76
CA GLU A 221 15.14 4.80 -16.36
C GLU A 221 15.40 3.55 -15.51
N MET A 222 16.26 3.63 -14.51
CA MET A 222 16.68 2.50 -13.70
C MET A 222 16.34 2.71 -12.23
N ALA A 223 16.15 1.61 -11.48
CA ALA A 223 15.99 1.64 -10.03
C ALA A 223 16.73 0.49 -9.36
N THR A 224 17.28 0.74 -8.17
CA THR A 224 17.81 -0.28 -7.27
C THR A 224 17.09 -0.24 -5.95
N LEU A 225 16.71 -1.43 -5.43
CA LEU A 225 16.03 -1.57 -4.16
C LEU A 225 16.79 -2.54 -3.26
N SER A 226 16.92 -2.19 -1.98
CA SER A 226 17.48 -3.03 -0.93
C SER A 226 16.43 -3.22 0.16
N LEU A 227 16.00 -4.46 0.38
CA LEU A 227 14.96 -4.83 1.36
C LEU A 227 15.56 -5.77 2.41
N SER A 228 15.22 -5.59 3.69
CA SER A 228 15.59 -6.53 4.75
C SER A 228 14.62 -6.51 5.92
N LEU A 229 14.21 -7.69 6.39
CA LEU A 229 13.57 -7.89 7.70
C LEU A 229 14.60 -8.23 8.80
N HIS A 230 15.86 -8.49 8.42
CA HIS A 230 16.95 -8.89 9.31
C HIS A 230 17.90 -7.77 9.71
N ALA A 231 17.91 -6.68 8.93
CA ALA A 231 18.77 -5.53 9.18
C ALA A 231 17.96 -4.23 9.16
N LYS A 232 18.26 -3.35 10.10
CA LYS A 232 17.72 -2.00 10.09
C LYS A 232 18.43 -1.22 9.00
N GLN A 233 17.67 -0.58 8.10
CA GLN A 233 18.15 0.39 7.12
C GLN A 233 17.34 1.68 7.21
N PRO A 234 17.85 2.82 6.78
CA PRO A 234 17.03 4.02 6.59
C PRO A 234 15.86 3.72 5.64
N LYS A 235 14.70 4.27 5.89
CA LYS A 235 13.61 4.30 4.89
C LYS A 235 13.89 5.47 3.97
N ARG A 236 14.84 5.30 3.06
CA ARG A 236 15.30 6.38 2.17
C ARG A 236 14.96 6.06 0.73
N GLY A 237 14.34 7.02 0.05
CA GLY A 237 14.17 7.06 -1.40
C GLY A 237 14.95 8.23 -1.98
N MET A 238 15.63 8.00 -3.10
CA MET A 238 16.31 9.02 -3.87
C MET A 238 15.96 8.85 -5.35
N ALA A 239 15.55 9.93 -6.01
CA ALA A 239 15.28 9.98 -7.44
C ALA A 239 16.24 11.01 -8.08
N ALA A 240 17.13 10.54 -8.97
CA ALA A 240 18.13 11.35 -9.65
C ALA A 240 17.74 11.68 -11.08
N PHE A 241 17.84 12.95 -11.42
CA PHE A 241 17.50 13.56 -12.70
C PHE A 241 18.74 14.21 -13.32
N ASP A 242 18.67 14.66 -14.56
CA ASP A 242 19.78 15.34 -15.24
C ASP A 242 20.27 16.60 -14.50
N LYS A 243 19.37 17.35 -13.88
CA LYS A 243 19.65 18.66 -13.28
C LYS A 243 19.64 18.68 -11.76
N GLY A 244 19.43 17.51 -11.11
CA GLY A 244 19.38 17.42 -9.66
C GLY A 244 18.87 16.07 -9.18
N TYR A 245 18.71 15.96 -7.87
CA TYR A 245 18.05 14.79 -7.27
C TYR A 245 17.14 15.18 -6.12
N ILE A 246 16.12 14.35 -5.90
CA ILE A 246 15.19 14.43 -4.78
C ILE A 246 15.56 13.34 -3.79
N GLU A 247 15.64 13.67 -2.51
CA GLU A 247 15.87 12.74 -1.42
C GLU A 247 14.76 12.84 -0.39
N ILE A 248 14.22 11.66 0.00
CA ILE A 248 13.08 11.56 0.90
C ILE A 248 13.36 10.49 1.94
N TYR A 249 13.24 10.85 3.22
CA TYR A 249 13.29 9.91 4.34
C TYR A 249 11.88 9.59 4.84
N ASP A 250 11.74 8.43 5.47
CA ASP A 250 10.44 7.91 5.93
C ASP A 250 9.34 7.98 4.85
N TYR A 251 9.75 7.72 3.62
CA TYR A 251 9.00 7.94 2.38
C TYR A 251 7.59 7.32 2.34
N PRO A 252 7.21 6.26 3.10
CA PRO A 252 5.82 5.79 3.11
C PRO A 252 4.80 6.85 3.59
N ARG A 253 5.23 7.76 4.47
CA ARG A 253 4.39 8.83 5.04
C ARG A 253 5.14 10.17 5.13
N ALA A 254 6.01 10.44 4.17
CA ALA A 254 6.85 11.63 4.18
C ALA A 254 6.03 12.93 4.08
N ASP A 255 6.50 13.96 4.76
CA ASP A 255 6.01 15.32 4.66
C ASP A 255 7.13 16.32 4.31
N THR A 256 8.35 15.81 4.08
CA THR A 256 9.54 16.61 3.75
C THR A 256 10.37 15.90 2.69
N ALA A 257 10.88 16.68 1.74
CA ALA A 257 11.81 16.23 0.71
C ALA A 257 12.92 17.27 0.54
N THR A 258 14.14 16.84 0.25
CA THR A 258 15.26 17.70 -0.11
C THR A 258 15.54 17.55 -1.60
N ILE A 259 15.59 18.68 -2.31
CA ILE A 259 15.95 18.77 -3.72
C ILE A 259 17.35 19.39 -3.80
N THR A 260 18.30 18.70 -4.42
CA THR A 260 19.65 19.22 -4.65
C THR A 260 19.86 19.42 -6.13
N TYR A 261 20.25 20.63 -6.54
CA TYR A 261 20.47 20.98 -7.94
C TYR A 261 21.93 20.76 -8.35
N THR A 262 22.14 20.15 -9.52
CA THR A 262 23.50 19.78 -10.02
C THR A 262 24.34 21.00 -10.37
N ALA A 263 23.72 22.11 -10.78
CA ALA A 263 24.43 23.27 -11.31
C ALA A 263 25.35 23.95 -10.29
N ASP A 264 24.94 24.05 -9.06
CA ASP A 264 25.63 24.81 -8.00
C ASP A 264 25.60 24.12 -6.62
N GLY A 265 24.96 22.93 -6.53
CA GLY A 265 24.76 22.22 -5.27
C GLY A 265 23.73 22.87 -4.33
N HIS A 266 22.98 23.86 -4.84
CA HIS A 266 21.89 24.46 -4.06
C HIS A 266 20.86 23.43 -3.62
N GLN A 267 20.32 23.61 -2.43
CA GLN A 267 19.31 22.73 -1.86
C GLN A 267 18.04 23.50 -1.50
N ASP A 268 16.92 22.99 -1.98
CA ASP A 268 15.58 23.37 -1.51
C ASP A 268 15.01 22.29 -0.60
N VAL A 269 14.35 22.70 0.47
CA VAL A 269 13.58 21.81 1.34
C VAL A 269 12.11 22.07 1.10
N LEU A 270 11.43 21.06 0.55
CA LEU A 270 10.00 21.10 0.33
C LEU A 270 9.31 20.44 1.52
N GLN A 271 8.28 21.10 2.07
CA GLN A 271 7.44 20.56 3.15
C GLN A 271 5.97 20.68 2.78
N ALA A 272 5.25 19.56 2.84
CA ALA A 272 3.81 19.53 2.55
C ALA A 272 3.10 18.36 3.23
N GLY A 273 2.02 18.67 3.91
CA GLY A 273 1.25 17.70 4.67
C GLY A 273 1.80 17.47 6.07
N SER A 274 1.48 16.32 6.63
CA SER A 274 1.95 15.88 7.95
C SER A 274 1.89 14.36 8.03
N GLN A 275 2.97 13.73 8.46
CA GLN A 275 3.05 12.28 8.68
C GLN A 275 1.91 11.77 9.58
N ALA A 276 1.56 12.50 10.63
CA ALA A 276 0.50 12.13 11.56
C ALA A 276 -0.91 12.14 10.95
N LYS A 277 -1.08 12.77 9.77
CA LYS A 277 -2.36 12.87 9.06
C LYS A 277 -2.45 11.93 7.84
N ALA A 278 -1.52 11.00 7.68
CA ALA A 278 -1.44 10.14 6.49
C ALA A 278 -2.78 9.45 6.18
N LEU A 279 -3.40 8.78 7.16
CA LEU A 279 -4.69 8.12 6.95
C LEU A 279 -5.84 9.10 6.74
N GLN A 280 -5.74 10.35 7.25
CA GLN A 280 -6.76 11.36 6.97
C GLN A 280 -6.76 11.78 5.50
N TYR A 281 -5.59 11.77 4.85
CA TYR A 281 -5.49 12.01 3.40
C TYR A 281 -6.08 10.86 2.61
N GLU A 282 -5.79 9.60 2.98
CA GLU A 282 -6.40 8.42 2.36
C GLU A 282 -7.92 8.42 2.45
N ILE A 283 -8.47 8.70 3.65
CA ILE A 283 -9.92 8.76 3.86
C ILE A 283 -10.53 9.81 2.93
N ARG A 284 -9.96 11.01 2.86
CA ARG A 284 -10.48 12.09 2.01
C ARG A 284 -10.39 11.74 0.52
N ASP A 285 -9.24 11.25 0.08
CA ASP A 285 -9.05 10.88 -1.34
C ASP A 285 -10.01 9.74 -1.72
N MET A 286 -10.28 8.78 -0.81
CA MET A 286 -11.26 7.72 -1.04
C MET A 286 -12.68 8.25 -1.13
N GLU A 287 -13.10 9.15 -0.23
CA GLU A 287 -14.42 9.78 -0.28
C GLU A 287 -14.61 10.63 -1.54
N ASP A 288 -13.58 11.37 -1.94
CA ASP A 288 -13.57 12.13 -3.18
C ASP A 288 -13.67 11.20 -4.41
N ALA A 289 -12.96 10.08 -4.40
CA ALA A 289 -13.04 9.08 -5.46
C ALA A 289 -14.45 8.47 -5.58
N VAL A 290 -15.10 8.16 -4.46
CA VAL A 290 -16.47 7.66 -4.45
C VAL A 290 -17.46 8.71 -4.97
N ALA A 291 -17.28 9.98 -4.58
CA ALA A 291 -18.14 11.08 -5.03
C ALA A 291 -18.02 11.40 -6.53
N HIS A 292 -16.85 11.18 -7.13
CA HIS A 292 -16.52 11.61 -8.50
C HIS A 292 -16.25 10.46 -9.48
N GLY A 293 -16.59 9.21 -9.11
CA GLY A 293 -16.50 8.06 -10.01
C GLY A 293 -15.14 7.37 -10.08
N GLY A 294 -14.35 7.45 -9.00
CA GLY A 294 -13.21 6.55 -8.78
C GLY A 294 -11.91 6.92 -9.49
N GLN A 295 -11.81 8.08 -10.11
CA GLN A 295 -10.54 8.56 -10.68
C GLN A 295 -9.61 9.01 -9.56
N ASP A 296 -8.32 8.73 -9.67
CA ASP A 296 -7.20 9.23 -8.86
C ASP A 296 -6.76 8.45 -7.60
N MET A 297 -7.26 7.23 -7.37
CA MET A 297 -6.72 6.36 -6.31
C MET A 297 -5.44 5.58 -6.75
N CYS A 298 -4.72 6.10 -7.73
CA CYS A 298 -3.48 5.51 -8.25
C CYS A 298 -3.58 4.02 -8.65
N GLN A 299 -4.76 3.56 -9.05
CA GLN A 299 -5.06 2.16 -9.36
C GLN A 299 -4.14 1.56 -10.43
N ALA A 300 -3.69 2.39 -11.40
CA ALA A 300 -2.71 1.98 -12.40
C ALA A 300 -1.35 1.66 -11.75
N TYR A 301 -0.92 2.46 -10.79
CA TYR A 301 0.33 2.21 -10.06
C TYR A 301 0.23 0.97 -9.17
N THR A 302 -0.89 0.78 -8.47
CA THR A 302 -1.16 -0.46 -7.71
C THR A 302 -1.06 -1.69 -8.60
N LYS A 303 -1.66 -1.65 -9.81
CA LYS A 303 -1.57 -2.76 -10.78
C LYS A 303 -0.13 -3.02 -11.21
N ASP A 304 0.59 -1.99 -11.63
CA ASP A 304 1.97 -2.10 -12.08
C ASP A 304 2.89 -2.66 -10.97
N VAL A 305 2.70 -2.21 -9.72
CA VAL A 305 3.46 -2.69 -8.55
C VAL A 305 3.14 -4.15 -8.26
N MET A 306 1.86 -4.55 -8.32
CA MET A 306 1.47 -5.94 -8.12
C MET A 306 2.03 -6.87 -9.21
N ASP A 307 2.06 -6.41 -10.46
CA ASP A 307 2.68 -7.14 -11.57
C ASP A 307 4.17 -7.36 -11.32
N LEU A 308 4.88 -6.31 -10.88
CA LEU A 308 6.30 -6.40 -10.51
C LEU A 308 6.53 -7.39 -9.36
N MET A 309 5.75 -7.30 -8.28
CA MET A 309 5.88 -8.21 -7.15
C MET A 309 5.60 -9.66 -7.54
N THR A 310 4.61 -9.88 -8.40
CA THR A 310 4.28 -11.21 -8.93
C THR A 310 5.44 -11.76 -9.75
N ALA A 311 5.99 -10.98 -10.69
CA ALA A 311 7.10 -11.38 -11.54
C ALA A 311 8.38 -11.64 -10.70
N ILE A 312 8.67 -10.80 -9.72
CA ILE A 312 9.82 -10.96 -8.81
C ILE A 312 9.68 -12.27 -8.02
N ARG A 313 8.52 -12.54 -7.42
CA ARG A 313 8.30 -13.81 -6.68
C ARG A 313 8.40 -15.05 -7.59
N GLN A 314 7.94 -14.94 -8.83
CA GLN A 314 8.10 -16.02 -9.83
C GLN A 314 9.57 -16.32 -10.11
N GLN A 315 10.44 -15.30 -10.24
CA GLN A 315 11.88 -15.50 -10.37
C GLN A 315 12.49 -16.23 -9.17
N TRP A 316 11.95 -16.01 -7.98
CA TRP A 316 12.41 -16.64 -6.74
C TRP A 316 11.82 -18.03 -6.49
N GLY A 317 10.82 -18.46 -7.27
CA GLY A 317 10.05 -19.67 -7.01
C GLY A 317 9.24 -19.60 -5.71
N LEU A 318 8.87 -18.40 -5.26
CA LEU A 318 8.14 -18.16 -4.03
C LEU A 318 6.65 -18.07 -4.31
N THR A 319 5.89 -19.03 -3.74
CA THR A 319 4.43 -19.09 -3.74
C THR A 319 3.90 -19.17 -2.31
N TYR A 320 2.66 -18.79 -2.08
CA TYR A 320 1.97 -18.95 -0.80
C TYR A 320 0.96 -20.10 -0.88
N PRO A 321 0.56 -20.70 0.28
CA PRO A 321 -0.36 -21.86 0.27
C PRO A 321 -1.69 -21.59 -0.46
N GLU A 322 -2.20 -20.37 -0.40
CA GLU A 322 -3.43 -19.95 -1.05
C GLU A 322 -3.33 -19.99 -2.58
N GLU A 323 -2.13 -19.85 -3.13
CA GLU A 323 -1.85 -19.87 -4.57
C GLU A 323 -1.66 -21.32 -5.10
N GLU A 324 -1.29 -22.26 -4.22
CA GLU A 324 -1.05 -23.66 -4.59
C GLU A 324 -2.35 -24.45 -4.78
N GLY A 325 -3.47 -23.99 -4.23
CA GLY A 325 -4.80 -24.60 -4.36
C GLY A 325 -5.60 -24.21 -5.60
N GLY A 326 -5.14 -23.26 -6.39
CA GLY A 326 -5.83 -22.70 -7.54
C GLY A 326 -5.60 -23.40 -8.90
N ALA A 327 -4.90 -24.54 -8.91
CA ALA A 327 -4.62 -25.33 -10.13
C ALA A 327 -5.55 -26.56 -10.25
N GLN A 328 -6.86 -26.37 -9.95
CA GLN A 328 -7.88 -27.38 -10.30
C GLN A 328 -8.98 -26.78 -11.14
#